data_a45cc9f6b2661177d455bea0370acdbd
#
_entry.id   a45cc9f6b2661177d455bea0370acdbd
#
_cell.length_a   1.000
_cell.length_b   1.000
_cell.length_c   1.000
_cell.angle_alpha   90.00
_cell.angle_beta   90.00
_cell.angle_gamma   90.00
#
_symmetry.space_group_name_H-M   'P 1'
#
loop_
_entity.id
_entity.type
_entity.pdbx_description
1 polymer ?
#
loop_
_entity_poly.entity_id
_entity_poly.type
_entity_poly.pdbx_seq_one_letter_code
_entity_poly.pdbx_strand_id
1 'polypeptide(L)'
;VLARRTDVAKQEDVEALAKAAYERFGAVHILCNNAGIGGSPGASWELSLDDWRWVIDVDLWSVIHGVRSFVPRMIASGEESHVVNTASVAGLVSGAVGGPYTVAKFGVVALSEQLYFELGRAGHPIGVSVLCPGFVNTNIFDSGRNRQTDYGDSDIGATPEGEQRRAALNAMRSTMIQPAEIGELVFEAIRTRSLYIIPTGSEAIENAVRARLENVVERKNPGLDFSIL
;
A
#
# COMPACT_ATOMS: atom_id res chain seq x y z
N VAL A 1 -17.10 -18.67 -1.78
CA VAL A 1 -15.95 -17.91 -2.30
C VAL A 1 -16.18 -17.64 -3.78
N LEU A 2 -15.83 -16.43 -4.22
CA LEU A 2 -15.74 -16.01 -5.63
C LEU A 2 -14.28 -15.61 -5.90
N ALA A 3 -13.64 -16.27 -6.85
CA ALA A 3 -12.32 -15.91 -7.34
C ALA A 3 -12.44 -15.33 -8.75
N ARG A 4 -11.83 -14.16 -8.99
CA ARG A 4 -11.83 -13.48 -10.28
C ARG A 4 -10.44 -12.95 -10.57
N ARG A 5 -9.89 -13.27 -11.75
CA ARG A 5 -8.68 -12.61 -12.25
C ARG A 5 -9.00 -11.13 -12.50
N THR A 6 -8.22 -10.25 -11.91
CA THR A 6 -8.43 -8.79 -11.96
C THR A 6 -7.08 -8.12 -12.09
N ASP A 7 -6.89 -7.32 -13.13
CA ASP A 7 -5.77 -6.39 -13.23
C ASP A 7 -6.16 -5.11 -12.50
N VAL A 8 -5.59 -4.91 -11.32
CA VAL A 8 -5.95 -3.77 -10.46
C VAL A 8 -5.51 -2.41 -11.02
N ALA A 9 -4.58 -2.40 -11.98
CA ALA A 9 -4.19 -1.19 -12.70
C ALA A 9 -5.30 -0.72 -13.67
N LYS A 10 -6.30 -1.57 -13.97
CA LYS A 10 -7.40 -1.28 -14.88
C LYS A 10 -8.71 -1.06 -14.13
N GLN A 11 -9.26 0.15 -14.26
CA GLN A 11 -10.52 0.50 -13.56
C GLN A 11 -11.67 -0.43 -13.94
N GLU A 12 -11.77 -0.80 -15.22
CA GLU A 12 -12.82 -1.70 -15.73
C GLU A 12 -12.78 -3.09 -15.10
N ASP A 13 -11.60 -3.61 -14.81
CA ASP A 13 -11.43 -4.90 -14.14
C ASP A 13 -11.87 -4.84 -12.68
N VAL A 14 -11.50 -3.77 -11.96
CA VAL A 14 -11.91 -3.55 -10.57
C VAL A 14 -13.42 -3.31 -10.48
N GLU A 15 -14.00 -2.56 -11.41
CA GLU A 15 -15.45 -2.35 -11.50
C GLU A 15 -16.19 -3.66 -11.78
N ALA A 16 -15.65 -4.50 -12.68
CA ALA A 16 -16.22 -5.82 -12.95
C ALA A 16 -16.12 -6.78 -11.75
N LEU A 17 -15.05 -6.66 -10.93
CA LEU A 17 -14.93 -7.40 -9.67
C LEU A 17 -16.00 -6.92 -8.67
N ALA A 18 -16.17 -5.62 -8.50
CA ALA A 18 -17.20 -5.05 -7.63
C ALA A 18 -18.59 -5.54 -8.03
N LYS A 19 -18.94 -5.41 -9.31
CA LYS A 19 -20.23 -5.89 -9.83
C LYS A 19 -20.47 -7.37 -9.50
N ALA A 20 -19.48 -8.23 -9.80
CA ALA A 20 -19.59 -9.66 -9.54
C ALA A 20 -19.73 -9.99 -8.04
N ALA A 21 -19.06 -9.25 -7.15
CA ALA A 21 -19.16 -9.42 -5.71
C ALA A 21 -20.58 -9.08 -5.22
N TYR A 22 -21.11 -7.93 -5.62
CA TYR A 22 -22.48 -7.51 -5.24
C TYR A 22 -23.55 -8.42 -5.83
N GLU A 23 -23.43 -8.86 -7.09
CA GLU A 23 -24.35 -9.83 -7.71
C GLU A 23 -24.35 -11.17 -6.96
N ARG A 24 -23.19 -11.61 -6.45
CA ARG A 24 -23.06 -12.92 -5.81
C ARG A 24 -23.41 -12.92 -4.34
N PHE A 25 -23.11 -11.84 -3.61
CA PHE A 25 -23.21 -11.80 -2.14
C PHE A 25 -24.20 -10.76 -1.62
N GLY A 26 -24.71 -9.86 -2.47
CA GLY A 26 -25.64 -8.81 -2.10
C GLY A 26 -24.99 -7.56 -1.49
N ALA A 27 -23.96 -7.75 -0.67
CA ALA A 27 -23.26 -6.65 0.00
C ALA A 27 -21.73 -6.93 0.11
N VAL A 28 -20.96 -5.87 0.28
CA VAL A 28 -19.54 -5.91 0.64
C VAL A 28 -19.34 -5.03 1.87
N HIS A 29 -18.98 -5.65 3.00
CA HIS A 29 -18.80 -4.96 4.28
C HIS A 29 -17.33 -4.62 4.56
N ILE A 30 -16.38 -5.37 4.00
CA ILE A 30 -14.95 -5.11 4.14
C ILE A 30 -14.32 -5.06 2.75
N LEU A 31 -13.66 -3.94 2.44
CA LEU A 31 -12.83 -3.78 1.26
C LEU A 31 -11.36 -3.71 1.69
N CYS A 32 -10.55 -4.65 1.21
CA CYS A 32 -9.09 -4.61 1.39
C CYS A 32 -8.41 -4.28 0.05
N ASN A 33 -7.96 -3.04 -0.13
CA ASN A 33 -7.09 -2.64 -1.23
C ASN A 33 -5.65 -3.01 -0.86
N ASN A 34 -5.27 -4.25 -1.18
CA ASN A 34 -4.02 -4.85 -0.71
C ASN A 34 -3.02 -5.17 -1.83
N ALA A 35 -3.44 -5.18 -3.08
CA ALA A 35 -2.54 -5.44 -4.20
C ALA A 35 -1.41 -4.40 -4.23
N GLY A 36 -0.18 -4.84 -4.47
CA GLY A 36 0.97 -3.96 -4.50
C GLY A 36 2.24 -4.65 -5.00
N ILE A 37 3.19 -3.84 -5.43
CA ILE A 37 4.48 -4.26 -5.99
C ILE A 37 5.62 -3.43 -5.39
N GLY A 38 6.84 -3.98 -5.41
CA GLY A 38 8.02 -3.27 -4.87
C GLY A 38 8.64 -2.26 -5.85
N GLY A 39 8.30 -2.34 -7.12
CA GLY A 39 8.91 -1.52 -8.18
C GLY A 39 10.36 -1.91 -8.51
N SER A 40 10.98 -1.11 -9.38
CA SER A 40 12.38 -1.26 -9.81
C SER A 40 13.32 -0.52 -8.86
N PRO A 41 14.53 -1.06 -8.58
CA PRO A 41 15.58 -0.31 -7.89
C PRO A 41 16.15 0.76 -8.83
N GLY A 42 16.65 1.85 -8.27
CA GLY A 42 17.30 2.93 -9.01
C GLY A 42 16.94 4.31 -8.48
N ALA A 43 17.73 5.31 -8.88
CA ALA A 43 17.44 6.69 -8.54
C ALA A 43 16.23 7.19 -9.32
N SER A 44 15.45 8.10 -8.71
CA SER A 44 14.18 8.58 -9.29
C SER A 44 14.33 9.18 -10.70
N TRP A 45 15.48 9.74 -11.04
CA TRP A 45 15.78 10.33 -12.34
C TRP A 45 16.35 9.33 -13.36
N GLU A 46 16.68 8.10 -12.96
CA GLU A 46 17.22 7.03 -13.81
C GLU A 46 16.13 6.04 -14.23
N LEU A 47 15.10 5.89 -13.39
CA LEU A 47 13.99 4.97 -13.67
C LEU A 47 13.19 5.43 -14.89
N SER A 48 12.83 4.48 -15.75
CA SER A 48 12.01 4.74 -16.92
C SER A 48 10.62 5.24 -16.55
N LEU A 49 9.96 5.95 -17.47
CA LEU A 49 8.56 6.33 -17.27
C LEU A 49 7.63 5.13 -17.14
N ASP A 50 7.98 4.00 -17.73
CA ASP A 50 7.19 2.78 -17.63
C ASP A 50 7.36 2.12 -16.26
N ASP A 51 8.54 2.20 -15.63
CA ASP A 51 8.71 1.83 -14.22
C ASP A 51 7.87 2.71 -13.29
N TRP A 52 7.88 4.02 -13.52
CA TRP A 52 7.04 4.96 -12.78
C TRP A 52 5.55 4.63 -12.94
N ARG A 53 5.09 4.45 -14.17
CA ARG A 53 3.68 4.13 -14.47
C ARG A 53 3.26 2.84 -13.81
N TRP A 54 4.05 1.78 -13.99
CA TRP A 54 3.72 0.47 -13.42
C TRP A 54 3.49 0.53 -11.91
N VAL A 55 4.40 1.20 -11.17
CA VAL A 55 4.28 1.32 -9.71
C VAL A 55 3.08 2.20 -9.33
N ILE A 56 2.91 3.35 -9.97
CA ILE A 56 1.81 4.26 -9.67
C ILE A 56 0.45 3.62 -10.00
N ASP A 57 0.35 2.90 -11.11
CA ASP A 57 -0.89 2.25 -11.54
C ASP A 57 -1.27 1.11 -10.59
N VAL A 58 -0.30 0.29 -10.17
CA VAL A 58 -0.58 -0.84 -9.29
C VAL A 58 -0.71 -0.40 -7.81
N ASP A 59 0.12 0.51 -7.32
CA ASP A 59 0.20 0.80 -5.88
C ASP A 59 -0.67 1.98 -5.42
N LEU A 60 -1.07 2.88 -6.36
CA LEU A 60 -1.91 4.04 -6.04
C LEU A 60 -3.24 4.00 -6.81
N TRP A 61 -3.20 3.92 -8.15
CA TRP A 61 -4.44 3.90 -8.91
C TRP A 61 -5.33 2.71 -8.57
N SER A 62 -4.78 1.56 -8.25
CA SER A 62 -5.57 0.40 -7.79
C SER A 62 -6.42 0.72 -6.56
N VAL A 63 -5.85 1.45 -5.59
CA VAL A 63 -6.56 1.87 -4.38
C VAL A 63 -7.67 2.88 -4.74
N ILE A 64 -7.37 3.84 -5.63
CA ILE A 64 -8.36 4.79 -6.15
C ILE A 64 -9.49 4.05 -6.87
N HIS A 65 -9.18 3.06 -7.71
CA HIS A 65 -10.18 2.23 -8.39
C HIS A 65 -11.05 1.47 -7.40
N GLY A 66 -10.45 0.85 -6.37
CA GLY A 66 -11.18 0.18 -5.30
C GLY A 66 -12.13 1.11 -4.57
N VAL A 67 -11.65 2.28 -4.12
CA VAL A 67 -12.48 3.30 -3.47
C VAL A 67 -13.64 3.72 -4.38
N ARG A 68 -13.38 4.03 -5.65
CA ARG A 68 -14.41 4.48 -6.61
C ARG A 68 -15.44 3.41 -6.95
N SER A 69 -15.04 2.15 -7.02
CA SER A 69 -15.94 1.05 -7.38
C SER A 69 -16.76 0.51 -6.20
N PHE A 70 -16.22 0.54 -4.99
CA PHE A 70 -16.89 -0.07 -3.83
C PHE A 70 -17.53 0.94 -2.89
N VAL A 71 -16.87 2.04 -2.54
CA VAL A 71 -17.36 2.97 -1.51
C VAL A 71 -18.76 3.55 -1.84
N PRO A 72 -19.06 3.97 -3.09
CA PRO A 72 -20.41 4.43 -3.42
C PRO A 72 -21.51 3.37 -3.17
N ARG A 73 -21.18 2.09 -3.39
CA ARG A 73 -22.09 0.98 -3.15
C ARG A 73 -22.24 0.68 -1.66
N MET A 74 -21.15 0.79 -0.88
CA MET A 74 -21.18 0.69 0.57
C MET A 74 -22.01 1.81 1.19
N ILE A 75 -21.88 3.04 0.69
CA ILE A 75 -22.73 4.18 1.10
C ILE A 75 -24.19 3.91 0.79
N ALA A 76 -24.50 3.41 -0.40
CA ALA A 76 -25.88 3.13 -0.83
C ALA A 76 -26.55 2.02 -0.01
N SER A 77 -25.78 1.05 0.50
CA SER A 77 -26.33 0.01 1.39
C SER A 77 -26.70 0.56 2.76
N GLY A 78 -26.02 1.60 3.24
CA GLY A 78 -26.21 2.15 4.60
C GLY A 78 -25.76 1.21 5.72
N GLU A 79 -25.14 0.08 5.38
CA GLU A 79 -24.70 -0.91 6.34
C GLU A 79 -23.33 -0.56 6.91
N GLU A 80 -23.05 -1.01 8.14
CA GLU A 80 -21.74 -0.85 8.76
C GLU A 80 -20.68 -1.58 7.94
N SER A 81 -19.62 -0.87 7.56
CA SER A 81 -18.60 -1.41 6.68
C SER A 81 -17.22 -0.76 6.94
N HIS A 82 -16.19 -1.29 6.30
CA HIS A 82 -14.82 -0.85 6.53
C HIS A 82 -13.94 -0.95 5.28
N VAL A 83 -13.11 0.06 5.04
CA VAL A 83 -12.11 0.08 3.98
C VAL A 83 -10.72 0.00 4.62
N VAL A 84 -9.91 -0.95 4.16
CA VAL A 84 -8.50 -1.10 4.54
C VAL A 84 -7.62 -0.87 3.33
N ASN A 85 -6.79 0.16 3.37
CA ASN A 85 -5.83 0.47 2.31
C ASN A 85 -4.42 0.09 2.76
N THR A 86 -3.70 -0.71 1.97
CA THR A 86 -2.33 -1.11 2.27
C THR A 86 -1.35 -0.10 1.69
N ALA A 87 -0.81 0.74 2.56
CA ALA A 87 0.32 1.63 2.27
C ALA A 87 1.66 0.93 2.63
N SER A 88 2.52 1.60 3.34
CA SER A 88 3.83 1.16 3.87
C SER A 88 4.36 2.21 4.84
N VAL A 89 5.35 1.89 5.64
CA VAL A 89 6.20 2.87 6.31
C VAL A 89 6.80 3.87 5.31
N ALA A 90 7.05 3.42 4.07
CA ALA A 90 7.47 4.30 2.96
C ALA A 90 6.40 5.33 2.54
N GLY A 91 5.18 5.25 3.06
CA GLY A 91 4.16 6.30 2.95
C GLY A 91 4.19 7.32 4.09
N LEU A 92 5.03 7.08 5.09
CA LEU A 92 5.20 7.96 6.26
C LEU A 92 6.60 8.60 6.30
N VAL A 93 7.61 7.93 5.75
CA VAL A 93 9.00 8.41 5.67
C VAL A 93 9.57 8.17 4.29
N SER A 94 10.52 9.03 3.86
CA SER A 94 11.20 8.92 2.56
C SER A 94 12.64 8.47 2.76
N GLY A 95 13.28 7.96 1.69
CA GLY A 95 14.71 7.70 1.62
C GLY A 95 15.12 6.22 1.66
N ALA A 96 14.25 5.32 2.11
CA ALA A 96 14.59 3.90 2.27
C ALA A 96 14.35 3.04 1.02
N VAL A 97 13.43 3.46 0.15
CA VAL A 97 12.99 2.70 -1.03
C VAL A 97 12.88 3.59 -2.25
N GLY A 98 12.66 3.00 -3.43
CA GLY A 98 12.58 3.74 -4.69
C GLY A 98 11.52 4.84 -4.73
N GLY A 99 11.79 5.90 -5.49
CA GLY A 99 10.94 7.07 -5.61
C GLY A 99 9.48 6.78 -5.99
N PRO A 100 9.21 6.01 -7.05
CA PRO A 100 7.83 5.68 -7.46
C PRO A 100 7.01 5.02 -6.34
N TYR A 101 7.62 4.06 -5.64
CA TYR A 101 6.97 3.36 -4.52
C TYR A 101 6.67 4.33 -3.37
N THR A 102 7.65 5.15 -2.99
CA THR A 102 7.46 6.17 -1.93
C THR A 102 6.31 7.11 -2.29
N VAL A 103 6.30 7.66 -3.50
CA VAL A 103 5.23 8.57 -3.98
C VAL A 103 3.87 7.88 -3.92
N ALA A 104 3.77 6.65 -4.42
CA ALA A 104 2.52 5.89 -4.39
C ALA A 104 2.02 5.68 -2.96
N LYS A 105 2.89 5.25 -2.04
CA LYS A 105 2.50 4.92 -0.65
C LYS A 105 2.18 6.17 0.17
N PHE A 106 2.82 7.31 -0.05
CA PHE A 106 2.38 8.61 0.48
C PHE A 106 0.98 8.98 -0.05
N GLY A 107 0.74 8.75 -1.35
CA GLY A 107 -0.57 8.97 -1.96
C GLY A 107 -1.68 8.11 -1.32
N VAL A 108 -1.38 6.84 -1.01
CA VAL A 108 -2.34 5.95 -0.32
C VAL A 108 -2.63 6.42 1.11
N VAL A 109 -1.62 6.88 1.85
CA VAL A 109 -1.84 7.45 3.20
C VAL A 109 -2.74 8.67 3.11
N ALA A 110 -2.40 9.64 2.25
CA ALA A 110 -3.17 10.86 2.08
C ALA A 110 -4.63 10.58 1.63
N LEU A 111 -4.83 9.64 0.68
CA LEU A 111 -6.17 9.23 0.25
C LEU A 111 -6.97 8.61 1.41
N SER A 112 -6.33 7.79 2.23
CA SER A 112 -7.00 7.12 3.35
C SER A 112 -7.42 8.11 4.43
N GLU A 113 -6.56 9.07 4.77
CA GLU A 113 -6.87 10.19 5.67
C GLU A 113 -8.03 11.04 5.13
N GLN A 114 -7.97 11.39 3.85
CA GLN A 114 -9.02 12.18 3.21
C GLN A 114 -10.36 11.43 3.22
N LEU A 115 -10.37 10.14 2.87
CA LEU A 115 -11.57 9.30 2.88
C LEU A 115 -12.16 9.16 4.29
N TYR A 116 -11.34 9.02 5.31
CA TYR A 116 -11.77 8.99 6.71
C TYR A 116 -12.52 10.26 7.09
N PHE A 117 -11.98 11.44 6.73
CA PHE A 117 -12.65 12.72 7.01
C PHE A 117 -13.93 12.92 6.20
N GLU A 118 -13.95 12.51 4.93
CA GLU A 118 -15.12 12.65 4.05
C GLU A 118 -16.29 11.79 4.53
N LEU A 119 -16.04 10.52 4.81
CA LEU A 119 -17.06 9.59 5.31
C LEU A 119 -17.55 9.99 6.70
N GLY A 120 -16.64 10.41 7.59
CA GLY A 120 -16.99 10.86 8.92
C GLY A 120 -17.86 12.12 8.91
N ARG A 121 -17.52 13.13 8.09
CA ARG A 121 -18.32 14.37 7.95
C ARG A 121 -19.70 14.11 7.35
N ALA A 122 -19.79 13.15 6.42
CA ALA A 122 -21.05 12.76 5.81
C ALA A 122 -21.90 11.84 6.71
N GLY A 123 -21.37 11.37 7.84
CA GLY A 123 -22.08 10.51 8.78
C GLY A 123 -22.30 9.08 8.27
N HIS A 124 -21.51 8.62 7.29
CA HIS A 124 -21.62 7.25 6.81
C HIS A 124 -20.99 6.25 7.81
N PRO A 125 -21.64 5.09 8.06
CA PRO A 125 -21.13 4.08 9.00
C PRO A 125 -19.97 3.26 8.42
N ILE A 126 -19.08 3.89 7.69
CA ILE A 126 -17.93 3.26 7.02
C ILE A 126 -16.63 3.65 7.72
N GLY A 127 -15.93 2.67 8.30
CA GLY A 127 -14.59 2.87 8.85
C GLY A 127 -13.53 2.89 7.75
N VAL A 128 -12.39 3.52 8.06
CA VAL A 128 -11.23 3.53 7.17
C VAL A 128 -9.99 3.21 8.00
N SER A 129 -9.16 2.30 7.50
CA SER A 129 -7.84 2.03 8.03
C SER A 129 -6.78 2.11 6.94
N VAL A 130 -5.59 2.61 7.28
CA VAL A 130 -4.41 2.57 6.45
C VAL A 130 -3.32 1.74 7.12
N LEU A 131 -2.95 0.64 6.49
CA LEU A 131 -1.91 -0.27 6.95
C LEU A 131 -0.56 0.23 6.44
N CYS A 132 0.35 0.56 7.36
CA CYS A 132 1.69 1.06 7.09
C CYS A 132 2.76 0.09 7.63
N PRO A 133 2.95 -1.09 7.03
CA PRO A 133 3.91 -2.06 7.51
C PRO A 133 5.34 -1.68 7.12
N GLY A 134 6.31 -2.14 7.93
CA GLY A 134 7.70 -2.27 7.54
C GLY A 134 7.91 -3.53 6.68
N PHE A 135 8.97 -4.29 6.94
CA PHE A 135 9.26 -5.51 6.21
C PHE A 135 8.36 -6.67 6.66
N VAL A 136 7.55 -7.16 5.72
CA VAL A 136 6.68 -8.33 5.91
C VAL A 136 7.16 -9.47 5.00
N ASN A 137 7.18 -10.69 5.52
CA ASN A 137 7.60 -11.88 4.77
C ASN A 137 6.57 -12.24 3.69
N THR A 138 6.61 -11.53 2.58
CA THR A 138 5.77 -11.73 1.40
C THR A 138 6.62 -11.85 0.13
N ASN A 139 5.96 -12.02 -1.00
CA ASN A 139 6.63 -12.07 -2.30
C ASN A 139 6.71 -10.69 -3.00
N ILE A 140 6.57 -9.58 -2.26
CA ILE A 140 6.60 -8.23 -2.84
C ILE A 140 7.94 -7.92 -3.52
N PHE A 141 9.06 -8.47 -3.02
CA PHE A 141 10.39 -8.29 -3.58
C PHE A 141 10.62 -9.04 -4.91
N ASP A 142 9.72 -9.98 -5.23
CA ASP A 142 9.72 -10.74 -6.48
C ASP A 142 8.58 -10.28 -7.41
N SER A 143 8.07 -9.06 -7.23
CA SER A 143 6.90 -8.55 -7.95
C SER A 143 7.12 -8.38 -9.46
N GLY A 144 8.36 -8.32 -9.94
CA GLY A 144 8.69 -8.28 -11.36
C GLY A 144 8.02 -9.38 -12.19
N ARG A 145 7.76 -10.57 -11.60
CA ARG A 145 7.00 -11.66 -12.23
C ARG A 145 5.57 -11.28 -12.64
N ASN A 146 5.01 -10.23 -12.07
CA ASN A 146 3.65 -9.75 -12.33
C ASN A 146 3.62 -8.53 -13.26
N ARG A 147 4.78 -8.12 -13.80
CA ARG A 147 4.85 -6.95 -14.70
C ARG A 147 4.14 -7.30 -16.01
N GLN A 148 3.17 -6.48 -16.37
CA GLN A 148 2.44 -6.63 -17.62
C GLN A 148 3.30 -6.10 -18.79
N THR A 149 3.12 -6.68 -19.96
CA THR A 149 3.85 -6.32 -21.19
C THR A 149 3.66 -4.85 -21.59
N ASP A 150 2.55 -4.26 -21.20
CA ASP A 150 2.21 -2.84 -21.46
C ASP A 150 3.23 -1.86 -20.85
N TYR A 151 3.99 -2.30 -19.83
CA TYR A 151 5.03 -1.50 -19.17
C TYR A 151 6.46 -1.84 -19.66
N GLY A 152 6.57 -2.60 -20.75
CA GLY A 152 7.85 -3.04 -21.30
C GLY A 152 8.61 -4.02 -20.41
N ASP A 153 9.75 -4.48 -20.90
CA ASP A 153 10.65 -5.32 -20.12
C ASP A 153 11.33 -4.49 -19.02
N SER A 154 11.60 -5.11 -17.89
CA SER A 154 12.38 -4.49 -16.83
C SER A 154 13.62 -5.33 -16.54
N ASP A 155 14.76 -4.68 -16.39
CA ASP A 155 15.98 -5.29 -15.88
C ASP A 155 15.96 -5.49 -14.35
N ILE A 156 14.75 -5.55 -13.75
CA ILE A 156 14.60 -5.71 -12.29
C ILE A 156 15.30 -6.99 -11.84
N GLY A 157 16.41 -6.82 -11.15
CA GLY A 157 17.18 -7.92 -10.58
C GLY A 157 18.20 -8.56 -11.52
N ALA A 158 18.37 -8.05 -12.75
CA ALA A 158 19.40 -8.50 -13.69
C ALA A 158 20.76 -7.85 -13.42
N THR A 159 20.85 -6.90 -12.48
CA THR A 159 22.13 -6.26 -12.10
C THR A 159 22.76 -6.96 -10.89
N PRO A 160 24.09 -6.95 -10.75
CA PRO A 160 24.78 -7.50 -9.58
C PRO A 160 24.27 -6.89 -8.26
N GLU A 161 23.93 -5.60 -8.24
CA GLU A 161 23.38 -4.90 -7.08
C GLU A 161 21.97 -5.41 -6.75
N GLY A 162 21.15 -5.66 -7.77
CA GLY A 162 19.80 -6.24 -7.62
C GLY A 162 19.84 -7.65 -7.04
N GLU A 163 20.81 -8.47 -7.48
CA GLU A 163 21.04 -9.82 -6.95
C GLU A 163 21.51 -9.79 -5.49
N GLN A 164 22.45 -8.90 -5.15
CA GLN A 164 22.92 -8.71 -3.77
C GLN A 164 21.80 -8.26 -2.84
N ARG A 165 20.98 -7.29 -3.28
CA ARG A 165 19.82 -6.81 -2.53
C ARG A 165 18.82 -7.94 -2.29
N ARG A 166 18.51 -8.75 -3.31
CA ARG A 166 17.61 -9.89 -3.18
C ARG A 166 18.16 -10.94 -2.21
N ALA A 167 19.47 -11.22 -2.25
CA ALA A 167 20.11 -12.13 -1.32
C ALA A 167 20.03 -11.61 0.13
N ALA A 168 20.27 -10.33 0.36
CA ALA A 168 20.17 -9.69 1.67
C ALA A 168 18.72 -9.76 2.21
N LEU A 169 17.73 -9.43 1.39
CA LEU A 169 16.32 -9.52 1.77
C LEU A 169 15.90 -10.96 2.10
N ASN A 170 16.38 -11.95 1.33
CA ASN A 170 16.11 -13.36 1.61
C ASN A 170 16.75 -13.80 2.95
N ALA A 171 17.93 -13.32 3.28
CA ALA A 171 18.57 -13.60 4.57
C ALA A 171 17.79 -13.02 5.75
N MET A 172 17.08 -11.90 5.55
CA MET A 172 16.28 -11.25 6.59
C MET A 172 14.86 -11.83 6.73
N ARG A 173 14.41 -12.73 5.84
CA ARG A 173 13.01 -13.24 5.85
C ARG A 173 12.56 -13.83 7.19
N SER A 174 13.47 -14.47 7.92
CA SER A 174 13.17 -15.06 9.23
C SER A 174 12.91 -14.03 10.33
N THR A 175 13.38 -12.79 10.16
CA THR A 175 13.19 -11.69 11.11
C THR A 175 12.05 -10.75 10.71
N MET A 176 11.48 -10.94 9.52
CA MET A 176 10.35 -10.13 9.05
C MET A 176 9.06 -10.52 9.76
N ILE A 177 8.16 -9.55 9.93
CA ILE A 177 6.81 -9.79 10.43
C ILE A 177 6.09 -10.79 9.52
N GLN A 178 5.38 -11.75 10.13
CA GLN A 178 4.64 -12.73 9.33
C GLN A 178 3.28 -12.17 8.87
N PRO A 179 2.79 -12.56 7.68
CA PRO A 179 1.49 -12.10 7.17
C PRO A 179 0.33 -12.35 8.13
N ALA A 180 0.35 -13.43 8.90
CA ALA A 180 -0.67 -13.74 9.88
C ALA A 180 -0.75 -12.69 11.00
N GLU A 181 0.40 -12.19 11.49
CA GLU A 181 0.46 -11.14 12.49
C GLU A 181 -0.14 -9.82 11.96
N ILE A 182 0.13 -9.49 10.68
CA ILE A 182 -0.51 -8.35 10.01
C ILE A 182 -2.03 -8.54 9.93
N GLY A 183 -2.48 -9.77 9.63
CA GLY A 183 -3.92 -10.09 9.60
C GLY A 183 -4.64 -9.79 10.91
N GLU A 184 -4.04 -10.16 12.04
CA GLU A 184 -4.58 -9.89 13.38
C GLU A 184 -4.65 -8.38 13.68
N LEU A 185 -3.61 -7.62 13.32
CA LEU A 185 -3.61 -6.16 13.48
C LEU A 185 -4.69 -5.49 12.64
N VAL A 186 -4.88 -5.95 11.40
CA VAL A 186 -5.96 -5.44 10.52
C VAL A 186 -7.33 -5.79 11.10
N PHE A 187 -7.53 -7.01 11.58
CA PHE A 187 -8.78 -7.43 12.21
C PHE A 187 -9.11 -6.56 13.43
N GLU A 188 -8.13 -6.32 14.29
CA GLU A 188 -8.34 -5.47 15.47
C GLU A 188 -8.61 -4.00 15.09
N ALA A 189 -7.95 -3.48 14.07
CA ALA A 189 -8.20 -2.13 13.59
C ALA A 189 -9.61 -1.96 13.00
N ILE A 190 -10.12 -2.96 12.30
CA ILE A 190 -11.52 -2.98 11.84
C ILE A 190 -12.48 -2.93 13.03
N ARG A 191 -12.24 -3.76 14.06
CA ARG A 191 -13.07 -3.81 15.28
C ARG A 191 -13.10 -2.50 16.04
N THR A 192 -11.93 -1.84 16.16
CA THR A 192 -11.77 -0.60 16.93
C THR A 192 -11.96 0.65 16.08
N ARG A 193 -12.16 0.49 14.76
CA ARG A 193 -12.26 1.58 13.76
C ARG A 193 -11.04 2.52 13.77
N SER A 194 -9.85 1.96 14.01
CA SER A 194 -8.58 2.69 14.05
C SER A 194 -8.12 3.06 12.66
N LEU A 195 -7.77 4.34 12.44
CA LEU A 195 -7.28 4.80 11.13
C LEU A 195 -5.90 4.24 10.80
N TYR A 196 -4.93 4.37 11.70
CA TYR A 196 -3.55 3.94 11.42
C TYR A 196 -3.28 2.55 11.99
N ILE A 197 -2.77 1.66 11.12
CA ILE A 197 -2.25 0.35 11.48
C ILE A 197 -0.75 0.37 11.21
N ILE A 198 0.03 0.67 12.24
CA ILE A 198 1.49 0.65 12.19
C ILE A 198 1.93 -0.52 13.06
N PRO A 199 2.45 -1.62 12.47
CA PRO A 199 2.92 -2.74 13.27
C PRO A 199 3.97 -2.27 14.26
N THR A 200 3.68 -2.42 15.55
CA THR A 200 4.55 -2.00 16.66
C THR A 200 5.70 -2.99 16.84
N GLY A 201 6.81 -2.52 17.40
CA GLY A 201 7.99 -3.33 17.69
C GLY A 201 9.27 -2.83 17.04
N SER A 202 9.18 -1.80 16.19
CA SER A 202 10.36 -1.09 15.70
C SER A 202 10.35 0.34 16.22
N GLU A 203 11.01 0.57 17.34
CA GLU A 203 11.28 1.92 17.86
C GLU A 203 11.96 2.79 16.79
N ALA A 204 12.75 2.18 15.91
CA ALA A 204 13.39 2.85 14.80
C ALA A 204 12.37 3.47 13.83
N ILE A 205 11.30 2.75 13.48
CA ILE A 205 10.23 3.25 12.60
C ILE A 205 9.50 4.42 13.27
N GLU A 206 9.13 4.28 14.54
CA GLU A 206 8.44 5.35 15.27
C GLU A 206 9.30 6.62 15.36
N ASN A 207 10.59 6.46 15.67
CA ASN A 207 11.54 7.56 15.71
C ASN A 207 11.74 8.22 14.35
N ALA A 208 11.80 7.45 13.25
CA ALA A 208 11.92 7.99 11.91
C ALA A 208 10.69 8.82 11.49
N VAL A 209 9.48 8.34 11.79
CA VAL A 209 8.23 9.07 11.54
C VAL A 209 8.19 10.36 12.35
N ARG A 210 8.52 10.29 13.65
CA ARG A 210 8.58 11.45 14.55
C ARG A 210 9.58 12.49 14.05
N ALA A 211 10.82 12.07 13.77
CA ALA A 211 11.88 12.95 13.28
C ALA A 211 11.49 13.63 11.96
N ARG A 212 10.84 12.92 11.02
CA ARG A 212 10.32 13.53 9.80
C ARG A 212 9.31 14.64 10.09
N LEU A 213 8.34 14.40 10.97
CA LEU A 213 7.30 15.37 11.31
C LEU A 213 7.91 16.59 12.02
N GLU A 214 8.83 16.38 12.95
CA GLU A 214 9.56 17.44 13.64
C GLU A 214 10.37 18.29 12.65
N ASN A 215 11.11 17.65 11.71
CA ASN A 215 11.86 18.36 10.68
C ASN A 215 10.95 19.24 9.81
N VAL A 216 9.75 18.76 9.44
CA VAL A 216 8.77 19.54 8.67
C VAL A 216 8.29 20.76 9.47
N VAL A 217 7.91 20.56 10.74
CA VAL A 217 7.43 21.66 11.61
C VAL A 217 8.52 22.70 11.84
N GLU A 218 9.75 22.25 12.11
CA GLU A 218 10.89 23.10 12.39
C GLU A 218 11.61 23.62 11.13
N ARG A 219 11.17 23.22 9.94
CA ARG A 219 11.76 23.57 8.63
C ARG A 219 13.23 23.18 8.52
N LYS A 220 13.59 22.05 9.11
CA LYS A 220 14.94 21.46 9.05
C LYS A 220 15.05 20.50 7.89
N ASN A 221 16.23 20.43 7.28
CA ASN A 221 16.51 19.40 6.30
C ASN A 221 16.62 18.02 7.00
N PRO A 222 16.09 16.95 6.38
CA PRO A 222 16.32 15.61 6.90
C PRO A 222 17.80 15.25 6.86
N GLY A 223 18.26 14.45 7.81
CA GLY A 223 19.58 13.84 7.76
C GLY A 223 19.70 12.88 6.57
N LEU A 224 20.92 12.68 6.07
CA LEU A 224 21.20 11.72 4.99
C LEU A 224 21.61 10.33 5.52
N ASP A 225 21.39 10.08 6.80
CA ASP A 225 21.62 8.77 7.40
C ASP A 225 20.36 7.92 7.27
N PHE A 226 20.42 6.93 6.36
CA PHE A 226 19.35 5.99 6.06
C PHE A 226 19.51 4.64 6.78
N SER A 227 20.41 4.54 7.74
CA SER A 227 20.71 3.29 8.49
C SER A 227 19.54 2.83 9.38
N ILE A 228 18.46 3.61 9.45
CA ILE A 228 17.32 3.39 10.34
C ILE A 228 16.22 2.55 9.66
N LEU A 229 16.28 2.34 8.35
CA LEU A 229 15.30 1.62 7.54
C LEU A 229 15.97 0.49 6.76
#